data_8d65ab0436b2352bea4554ccbab377bc
#
_entry.id   8d65ab0436b2352bea4554ccbab377bc
#
_cell.length_a   1.000
_cell.length_b   1.000
_cell.length_c   1.000
_cell.angle_alpha   90.00
_cell.angle_beta   90.00
_cell.angle_gamma   90.00
#
_symmetry.space_group_name_H-M   'P 1'
#
loop_
_entity.id
_entity.type
_entity.pdbx_description
1 polymer ?
#
loop_
_entity_poly.entity_id
_entity_poly.type
_entity_poly.pdbx_seq_one_letter_code
_entity_poly.pdbx_strand_id
1 'polypeptide(L)'
;GSVLLVQGSIDVLTLFLFLMAASRMYDPMQGALQNLAAVIAMRTNVGRMNEILDAPLQTGSEQLTNQGCDIVFDHVGFAYNSGETVLRDVSFTAKQGEVTALVGPSGGGKTTVSRLAARFWDYQKGSITVGGMEVSRIDPEKLMSLYSIVFQDVTLFDNTILENIRLGRKGATDEEVLAAAKLANCEEFA
;
A
#
# COMPACT_ATOMS: atom_id res chain seq x y z
N GLY A 1 -21.40 36.57 -45.91
CA GLY A 1 -20.43 37.51 -46.48
C GLY A 1 -20.84 38.01 -47.85
N SER A 2 -20.97 37.12 -48.85
CA SER A 2 -21.28 37.49 -50.24
C SER A 2 -22.61 38.25 -50.45
N VAL A 3 -23.66 37.89 -49.70
CA VAL A 3 -24.97 38.59 -49.77
C VAL A 3 -24.87 40.02 -49.30
N LEU A 4 -24.13 40.28 -48.20
CA LEU A 4 -23.92 41.62 -47.64
C LEU A 4 -23.05 42.50 -48.58
N LEU A 5 -22.17 41.90 -49.32
CA LEU A 5 -21.33 42.58 -50.32
C LEU A 5 -22.18 43.02 -51.53
N VAL A 6 -23.08 42.17 -52.05
CA VAL A 6 -23.99 42.47 -53.12
C VAL A 6 -25.02 43.56 -52.69
N GLN A 7 -25.46 43.55 -51.45
CA GLN A 7 -26.35 44.56 -50.88
C GLN A 7 -25.67 45.93 -50.59
N GLY A 8 -24.34 46.01 -50.79
CA GLY A 8 -23.59 47.23 -50.51
C GLY A 8 -23.42 47.57 -49.02
N SER A 9 -23.78 46.62 -48.14
CA SER A 9 -23.69 46.78 -46.66
C SER A 9 -22.26 46.66 -46.13
N ILE A 10 -21.37 46.00 -46.85
CA ILE A 10 -19.92 45.90 -46.59
C ILE A 10 -19.15 46.06 -47.87
N ASP A 11 -17.93 46.61 -47.80
CA ASP A 11 -17.03 46.70 -48.94
C ASP A 11 -16.10 45.45 -49.03
N VAL A 12 -15.43 45.29 -50.18
CA VAL A 12 -14.56 44.15 -50.45
C VAL A 12 -13.40 44.08 -49.45
N LEU A 13 -12.86 45.22 -49.04
CA LEU A 13 -11.76 45.30 -48.09
C LEU A 13 -12.19 44.78 -46.71
N THR A 14 -13.36 45.17 -46.22
CA THR A 14 -13.93 44.72 -44.97
C THR A 14 -14.16 43.21 -44.96
N LEU A 15 -14.71 42.65 -46.08
CA LEU A 15 -14.86 41.20 -46.20
C LEU A 15 -13.52 40.49 -46.15
N PHE A 16 -12.51 40.99 -46.85
CA PHE A 16 -11.17 40.41 -46.87
C PHE A 16 -10.49 40.45 -45.49
N LEU A 17 -10.56 41.59 -44.79
CA LEU A 17 -10.05 41.75 -43.45
C LEU A 17 -10.74 40.78 -42.45
N PHE A 18 -12.06 40.62 -42.58
CA PHE A 18 -12.81 39.67 -41.76
C PHE A 18 -12.35 38.23 -42.00
N LEU A 19 -12.18 37.80 -43.26
CA LEU A 19 -11.70 36.48 -43.58
C LEU A 19 -10.26 36.24 -43.06
N MET A 20 -9.39 37.23 -43.18
CA MET A 20 -8.03 37.16 -42.61
C MET A 20 -8.06 37.05 -41.08
N ALA A 21 -8.87 37.85 -40.40
CA ALA A 21 -9.02 37.79 -38.97
C ALA A 21 -9.60 36.42 -38.51
N ALA A 22 -10.61 35.90 -39.19
CA ALA A 22 -11.21 34.63 -38.90
C ALA A 22 -10.19 33.46 -39.07
N SER A 23 -9.39 33.49 -40.15
CA SER A 23 -8.33 32.51 -40.37
C SER A 23 -7.25 32.56 -39.26
N ARG A 24 -6.88 33.76 -38.81
CA ARG A 24 -5.90 33.94 -37.75
C ARG A 24 -6.38 33.47 -36.37
N MET A 25 -7.69 33.41 -36.14
CA MET A 25 -8.28 32.94 -34.89
C MET A 25 -8.31 31.40 -34.79
N TYR A 26 -8.24 30.70 -35.92
CA TYR A 26 -8.37 29.24 -35.94
C TYR A 26 -7.24 28.53 -35.20
N ASP A 27 -5.99 28.89 -35.49
CA ASP A 27 -4.80 28.25 -34.89
C ASP A 27 -4.77 28.39 -33.36
N PRO A 28 -4.94 29.59 -32.77
CA PRO A 28 -4.95 29.72 -31.32
C PRO A 28 -6.15 29.00 -30.64
N MET A 29 -7.32 28.90 -31.32
CA MET A 29 -8.45 28.14 -30.82
C MET A 29 -8.15 26.62 -30.79
N GLN A 30 -7.51 26.09 -31.84
CA GLN A 30 -7.09 24.71 -31.90
C GLN A 30 -6.05 24.40 -30.79
N GLY A 31 -5.09 25.30 -30.61
CA GLY A 31 -4.09 25.20 -29.51
C GLY A 31 -4.75 25.21 -28.12
N ALA A 32 -5.76 26.05 -27.91
CA ALA A 32 -6.50 26.10 -26.67
C ALA A 32 -7.26 24.78 -26.38
N LEU A 33 -7.88 24.18 -27.39
CA LEU A 33 -8.56 22.89 -27.27
C LEU A 33 -7.58 21.75 -26.92
N GLN A 34 -6.41 21.72 -27.57
CA GLN A 34 -5.38 20.74 -27.27
C GLN A 34 -4.84 20.88 -25.83
N ASN A 35 -4.61 22.13 -25.41
CA ASN A 35 -4.17 22.40 -24.04
C ASN A 35 -5.22 22.02 -23.00
N LEU A 36 -6.50 22.22 -23.29
CA LEU A 36 -7.60 21.81 -22.42
C LEU A 36 -7.61 20.29 -22.21
N ALA A 37 -7.43 19.51 -23.29
CA ALA A 37 -7.32 18.07 -23.19
C ALA A 37 -6.13 17.63 -22.32
N ALA A 38 -4.97 18.29 -22.46
CA ALA A 38 -3.80 18.05 -21.64
C ALA A 38 -4.05 18.37 -20.14
N VAL A 39 -4.72 19.45 -19.84
CA VAL A 39 -5.11 19.84 -18.47
C VAL A 39 -6.06 18.81 -17.85
N ILE A 40 -7.02 18.29 -18.60
CA ILE A 40 -7.94 17.25 -18.13
C ILE A 40 -7.17 15.96 -17.81
N ALA A 41 -6.26 15.53 -18.69
CA ALA A 41 -5.42 14.36 -18.48
C ALA A 41 -4.51 14.54 -17.25
N MET A 42 -3.89 15.70 -17.09
CA MET A 42 -3.07 16.04 -15.92
C MET A 42 -3.88 15.96 -14.61
N ARG A 43 -5.10 16.49 -14.59
CA ARG A 43 -5.98 16.43 -13.41
C ARG A 43 -6.26 14.99 -12.98
N THR A 44 -6.46 14.08 -13.93
CA THR A 44 -6.66 12.65 -13.64
C THR A 44 -5.41 12.03 -13.01
N ASN A 45 -4.23 12.33 -13.56
CA ASN A 45 -2.97 11.82 -13.02
C ASN A 45 -2.66 12.37 -11.63
N VAL A 46 -2.91 13.67 -11.41
CA VAL A 46 -2.77 14.30 -10.09
C VAL A 46 -3.75 13.68 -9.09
N GLY A 47 -5.00 13.41 -9.50
CA GLY A 47 -5.97 12.71 -8.67
C GLY A 47 -5.47 11.34 -8.19
N ARG A 48 -4.94 10.51 -9.10
CA ARG A 48 -4.35 9.21 -8.76
C ARG A 48 -3.11 9.33 -7.84
N MET A 49 -2.30 10.34 -8.06
CA MET A 49 -1.14 10.60 -7.21
C MET A 49 -1.59 10.98 -5.79
N ASN A 50 -2.60 11.85 -5.67
CA ASN A 50 -3.13 12.23 -4.37
C ASN A 50 -3.81 11.06 -3.64
N GLU A 51 -4.48 10.15 -4.33
CA GLU A 51 -5.02 8.92 -3.71
C GLU A 51 -3.93 8.10 -3.01
N ILE A 52 -2.71 8.09 -3.55
CA ILE A 52 -1.56 7.41 -2.93
C ILE A 52 -0.98 8.23 -1.79
N LEU A 53 -0.79 9.53 -2.01
CA LEU A 53 -0.15 10.43 -1.02
C LEU A 53 -1.04 10.70 0.20
N ASP A 54 -2.36 10.75 0.00
CA ASP A 54 -3.34 10.99 1.06
C ASP A 54 -3.85 9.69 1.70
N ALA A 55 -3.30 8.54 1.30
CA ALA A 55 -3.65 7.27 1.91
C ALA A 55 -3.38 7.30 3.42
N PRO A 56 -4.32 6.84 4.26
CA PRO A 56 -4.14 6.86 5.70
C PRO A 56 -2.95 5.97 6.08
N LEU A 57 -1.96 6.56 6.75
CA LEU A 57 -0.81 5.83 7.27
C LEU A 57 -1.11 5.33 8.68
N GLN A 58 -0.72 4.08 8.94
CA GLN A 58 -0.73 3.57 10.31
C GLN A 58 0.35 4.28 11.11
N THR A 59 -0.03 4.81 12.27
CA THR A 59 0.87 5.50 13.19
C THR A 59 0.81 4.84 14.56
N GLY A 60 1.82 5.07 15.40
CA GLY A 60 1.84 4.53 16.74
C GLY A 60 3.05 4.98 17.54
N SER A 61 3.17 4.46 18.76
CA SER A 61 4.32 4.70 19.62
C SER A 61 5.56 3.96 19.10
N GLU A 62 6.68 4.64 19.04
CA GLU A 62 7.98 4.02 18.75
C GLU A 62 8.59 3.31 19.98
N GLN A 63 8.02 3.53 21.16
CA GLN A 63 8.53 2.92 22.39
C GLN A 63 7.88 1.57 22.64
N LEU A 64 8.69 0.54 22.73
CA LEU A 64 8.29 -0.79 23.13
C LEU A 64 8.44 -0.94 24.65
N THR A 65 7.34 -1.27 25.32
CA THR A 65 7.28 -1.50 26.76
C THR A 65 6.75 -2.90 27.09
N ASN A 66 6.94 -3.84 26.16
CA ASN A 66 6.42 -5.19 26.26
C ASN A 66 6.99 -5.96 27.46
N GLN A 67 6.14 -6.71 28.13
CA GLN A 67 6.50 -7.68 29.16
C GLN A 67 6.39 -9.09 28.57
N GLY A 68 7.49 -9.59 28.04
CA GLY A 68 7.47 -10.82 27.25
C GLY A 68 6.91 -10.60 25.83
N CYS A 69 6.45 -11.69 25.21
CA CYS A 69 5.95 -11.71 23.82
C CYS A 69 4.67 -12.52 23.66
N ASP A 70 3.89 -12.71 24.73
CA ASP A 70 2.57 -13.35 24.60
C ASP A 70 1.69 -12.53 23.65
N ILE A 71 1.01 -13.21 22.72
CA ILE A 71 0.07 -12.58 21.82
C ILE A 71 -1.35 -12.95 22.29
N VAL A 72 -2.14 -11.93 22.62
CA VAL A 72 -3.50 -12.13 23.09
C VAL A 72 -4.48 -11.51 22.10
N PHE A 73 -5.43 -12.29 21.64
CA PHE A 73 -6.62 -11.85 20.91
C PHE A 73 -7.80 -11.85 21.89
N ASP A 74 -8.50 -10.75 21.96
CA ASP A 74 -9.67 -10.58 22.83
C ASP A 74 -10.85 -10.03 22.04
N HIS A 75 -11.86 -10.88 21.80
CA HIS A 75 -13.10 -10.57 21.07
C HIS A 75 -12.88 -9.90 19.69
N VAL A 76 -11.85 -10.34 18.95
CA VAL A 76 -11.43 -9.70 17.70
C VAL A 76 -12.40 -9.99 16.56
N GLY A 77 -12.88 -8.93 15.94
CA GLY A 77 -13.66 -8.95 14.71
C GLY A 77 -12.97 -8.21 13.59
N PHE A 78 -12.95 -8.81 12.39
CA PHE A 78 -12.29 -8.23 11.23
C PHE A 78 -13.00 -8.54 9.91
N ALA A 79 -13.08 -7.52 9.06
CA ALA A 79 -13.51 -7.60 7.66
C ALA A 79 -12.52 -6.84 6.77
N TYR A 80 -12.24 -7.38 5.58
CA TYR A 80 -11.53 -6.61 4.55
C TYR A 80 -12.46 -5.55 3.93
N ASN A 81 -11.90 -4.64 3.14
CA ASN A 81 -12.65 -3.54 2.49
C ASN A 81 -13.83 -4.01 1.62
N SER A 82 -13.89 -5.29 1.26
CA SER A 82 -15.03 -5.93 0.57
C SER A 82 -16.30 -6.04 1.41
N GLY A 83 -16.21 -5.76 2.72
CA GLY A 83 -17.34 -5.86 3.64
C GLY A 83 -17.66 -7.28 4.12
N GLU A 84 -17.00 -8.31 3.59
CA GLU A 84 -17.16 -9.68 4.07
C GLU A 84 -16.40 -9.89 5.38
N THR A 85 -17.13 -10.29 6.43
CA THR A 85 -16.56 -10.56 7.76
C THR A 85 -15.75 -11.85 7.72
N VAL A 86 -14.45 -11.76 7.98
CA VAL A 86 -13.53 -12.89 8.00
C VAL A 86 -13.35 -13.46 9.41
N LEU A 87 -13.24 -12.59 10.41
CA LEU A 87 -13.14 -13.00 11.82
C LEU A 87 -14.35 -12.49 12.60
N ARG A 88 -14.94 -13.38 13.38
CA ARG A 88 -16.10 -13.08 14.24
C ARG A 88 -15.76 -13.50 15.65
N ASP A 89 -15.49 -12.53 16.54
CA ASP A 89 -15.34 -12.77 17.97
C ASP A 89 -14.24 -13.79 18.30
N VAL A 90 -13.03 -13.57 17.80
CA VAL A 90 -11.88 -14.47 18.00
C VAL A 90 -11.15 -14.10 19.27
N SER A 91 -11.02 -15.07 20.21
CA SER A 91 -10.30 -14.91 21.46
C SER A 91 -9.39 -16.10 21.72
N PHE A 92 -8.10 -15.86 21.93
CA PHE A 92 -7.11 -16.87 22.33
C PHE A 92 -5.82 -16.18 22.82
N THR A 93 -4.94 -16.96 23.43
CA THR A 93 -3.60 -16.53 23.83
C THR A 93 -2.56 -17.48 23.25
N ALA A 94 -1.61 -16.92 22.49
CA ALA A 94 -0.40 -17.60 22.08
C ALA A 94 0.74 -17.20 23.05
N LYS A 95 1.15 -18.14 23.90
CA LYS A 95 2.15 -17.86 24.94
C LYS A 95 3.56 -17.92 24.41
N GLN A 96 4.40 -17.04 24.91
CA GLN A 96 5.84 -17.06 24.65
C GLN A 96 6.45 -18.41 25.02
N GLY A 97 7.29 -18.95 24.13
CA GLY A 97 7.97 -20.24 24.34
C GLY A 97 7.10 -21.48 24.07
N GLU A 98 5.83 -21.30 23.70
CA GLU A 98 4.93 -22.36 23.29
C GLU A 98 4.64 -22.33 21.79
N VAL A 99 4.33 -23.47 21.20
CA VAL A 99 3.88 -23.56 19.80
C VAL A 99 2.35 -23.51 19.78
N THR A 100 1.80 -22.48 19.19
CA THR A 100 0.36 -22.33 18.97
C THR A 100 0.02 -22.66 17.52
N ALA A 101 -0.80 -23.68 17.27
CA ALA A 101 -1.23 -24.06 15.94
C ALA A 101 -2.65 -23.58 15.65
N LEU A 102 -2.82 -22.83 14.56
CA LEU A 102 -4.14 -22.42 14.04
C LEU A 102 -4.62 -23.46 13.03
N VAL A 103 -5.67 -24.21 13.38
CA VAL A 103 -6.24 -25.25 12.52
C VAL A 103 -7.64 -24.88 12.05
N GLY A 104 -8.00 -25.31 10.84
CA GLY A 104 -9.30 -25.04 10.26
C GLY A 104 -9.30 -25.13 8.73
N PRO A 105 -10.49 -25.03 8.10
CA PRO A 105 -10.62 -25.13 6.64
C PRO A 105 -9.89 -24.01 5.89
N SER A 106 -9.66 -24.21 4.60
CA SER A 106 -9.17 -23.15 3.72
C SER A 106 -10.15 -21.96 3.73
N GLY A 107 -9.64 -20.74 3.79
CA GLY A 107 -10.48 -19.53 3.92
C GLY A 107 -10.98 -19.24 5.34
N GLY A 108 -10.71 -20.10 6.34
CA GLY A 108 -11.15 -19.92 7.73
C GLY A 108 -10.45 -18.81 8.54
N GLY A 109 -9.76 -17.87 7.88
CA GLY A 109 -9.17 -16.70 8.55
C GLY A 109 -7.80 -16.92 9.22
N LYS A 110 -7.19 -18.10 9.12
CA LYS A 110 -5.88 -18.40 9.77
C LYS A 110 -4.77 -17.42 9.41
N THR A 111 -4.60 -17.17 8.12
CA THR A 111 -3.62 -16.19 7.61
C THR A 111 -3.98 -14.76 8.03
N THR A 112 -5.27 -14.46 8.12
CA THR A 112 -5.77 -13.15 8.59
C THR A 112 -5.40 -12.92 10.06
N VAL A 113 -5.53 -13.94 10.92
CA VAL A 113 -5.10 -13.86 12.33
C VAL A 113 -3.61 -13.52 12.42
N SER A 114 -2.74 -14.23 11.70
CA SER A 114 -1.30 -13.95 11.70
C SER A 114 -0.96 -12.54 11.22
N ARG A 115 -1.65 -12.09 10.16
CA ARG A 115 -1.45 -10.75 9.58
C ARG A 115 -1.96 -9.63 10.50
N LEU A 116 -3.04 -9.86 11.25
CA LEU A 116 -3.54 -8.91 12.24
C LEU A 116 -2.61 -8.83 13.46
N ALA A 117 -2.06 -9.96 13.92
CA ALA A 117 -1.05 -9.95 14.98
C ALA A 117 0.16 -9.07 14.61
N ALA A 118 0.58 -9.13 13.34
CA ALA A 118 1.66 -8.31 12.80
C ALA A 118 1.23 -6.91 12.33
N ARG A 119 -0.02 -6.52 12.55
CA ARG A 119 -0.58 -5.22 12.17
C ARG A 119 -0.46 -4.89 10.68
N PHE A 120 -0.63 -5.87 9.77
CA PHE A 120 -0.76 -5.56 8.35
C PHE A 120 -2.09 -4.88 8.02
N TRP A 121 -3.09 -5.04 8.89
CA TRP A 121 -4.36 -4.31 8.92
C TRP A 121 -4.75 -4.02 10.36
N ASP A 122 -5.51 -2.95 10.56
CA ASP A 122 -6.13 -2.68 11.84
C ASP A 122 -7.50 -3.39 11.92
N TYR A 123 -7.76 -4.04 13.06
CA TYR A 123 -9.05 -4.71 13.32
C TYR A 123 -10.13 -3.69 13.68
N GLN A 124 -11.40 -4.08 13.50
CA GLN A 124 -12.54 -3.19 13.74
C GLN A 124 -13.18 -3.39 15.13
N LYS A 125 -12.99 -4.56 15.75
CA LYS A 125 -13.55 -4.90 17.06
C LYS A 125 -12.55 -5.68 17.90
N GLY A 126 -12.68 -5.57 19.22
CA GLY A 126 -11.85 -6.28 20.18
C GLY A 126 -10.49 -5.62 20.41
N SER A 127 -9.54 -6.39 20.89
CA SER A 127 -8.16 -5.95 21.07
C SER A 127 -7.16 -7.06 20.72
N ILE A 128 -5.98 -6.67 20.27
CA ILE A 128 -4.83 -7.56 20.07
C ILE A 128 -3.66 -6.96 20.80
N THR A 129 -3.04 -7.75 21.69
CA THR A 129 -1.85 -7.28 22.44
C THR A 129 -0.66 -8.20 22.19
N VAL A 130 0.54 -7.62 22.26
CA VAL A 130 1.82 -8.34 22.30
C VAL A 130 2.60 -7.90 23.52
N GLY A 131 2.93 -8.86 24.41
CA GLY A 131 3.57 -8.55 25.70
C GLY A 131 2.82 -7.49 26.50
N GLY A 132 1.48 -7.48 26.44
CA GLY A 132 0.61 -6.52 27.12
C GLY A 132 0.43 -5.17 26.41
N MET A 133 1.15 -4.91 25.30
CA MET A 133 0.98 -3.69 24.50
C MET A 133 -0.08 -3.87 23.44
N GLU A 134 -0.99 -2.90 23.30
CA GLU A 134 -2.01 -2.87 22.25
C GLU A 134 -1.36 -2.67 20.87
N VAL A 135 -1.53 -3.63 19.98
CA VAL A 135 -0.90 -3.67 18.65
C VAL A 135 -1.25 -2.44 17.81
N SER A 136 -2.50 -1.97 17.87
CA SER A 136 -2.97 -0.81 17.10
C SER A 136 -2.32 0.52 17.52
N ARG A 137 -1.65 0.56 18.67
CA ARG A 137 -0.99 1.77 19.22
C ARG A 137 0.52 1.79 19.05
N ILE A 138 1.11 0.72 18.52
CA ILE A 138 2.55 0.60 18.30
C ILE A 138 2.85 1.00 16.86
N ASP A 139 3.93 1.74 16.63
CA ASP A 139 4.42 2.00 15.27
C ASP A 139 4.67 0.68 14.52
N PRO A 140 4.18 0.50 13.28
CA PRO A 140 4.29 -0.77 12.57
C PRO A 140 5.73 -1.25 12.38
N GLU A 141 6.68 -0.35 12.12
CA GLU A 141 8.09 -0.72 11.94
C GLU A 141 8.69 -1.22 13.26
N LYS A 142 8.34 -0.57 14.38
CA LYS A 142 8.76 -1.01 15.72
C LYS A 142 8.12 -2.33 16.09
N LEU A 143 6.83 -2.51 15.81
CA LEU A 143 6.14 -3.78 16.05
C LEU A 143 6.80 -4.92 15.27
N MET A 144 7.17 -4.70 14.00
CA MET A 144 7.86 -5.71 13.19
C MET A 144 9.19 -6.19 13.79
N SER A 145 9.85 -5.38 14.61
CA SER A 145 11.08 -5.81 15.31
C SER A 145 10.86 -6.93 16.34
N LEU A 146 9.61 -7.17 16.75
CA LEU A 146 9.22 -8.25 17.65
C LEU A 146 8.82 -9.53 16.92
N TYR A 147 8.69 -9.49 15.57
CA TYR A 147 8.20 -10.59 14.77
C TYR A 147 9.26 -11.11 13.79
N SER A 148 9.21 -12.40 13.54
CA SER A 148 9.80 -13.04 12.37
C SER A 148 8.68 -13.78 11.65
N ILE A 149 8.50 -13.50 10.35
CA ILE A 149 7.38 -14.04 9.57
C ILE A 149 7.93 -14.84 8.39
N VAL A 150 7.49 -16.09 8.26
CA VAL A 150 7.72 -16.90 7.07
C VAL A 150 6.45 -16.95 6.27
N PHE A 151 6.49 -16.38 5.06
CA PHE A 151 5.36 -16.38 4.13
C PHE A 151 5.28 -17.71 3.38
N GLN A 152 4.08 -18.05 2.92
CA GLN A 152 3.85 -19.23 2.09
C GLN A 152 4.46 -19.06 0.69
N ASP A 153 4.32 -17.86 0.12
CA ASP A 153 4.93 -17.48 -1.15
C ASP A 153 6.23 -16.75 -0.89
N VAL A 154 7.35 -17.48 -0.99
CA VAL A 154 8.69 -16.93 -0.75
C VAL A 154 9.24 -16.39 -2.05
N THR A 155 9.62 -15.11 -2.05
CA THR A 155 10.33 -14.46 -3.15
C THR A 155 11.79 -14.21 -2.72
N LEU A 156 12.72 -14.68 -3.52
CA LEU A 156 14.15 -14.36 -3.35
C LEU A 156 14.49 -13.14 -4.24
N PHE A 157 15.35 -12.30 -3.71
CA PHE A 157 15.93 -11.22 -4.49
C PHE A 157 17.02 -11.78 -5.42
N ASP A 158 17.23 -11.14 -6.57
CA ASP A 158 18.30 -11.47 -7.51
C ASP A 158 19.68 -11.14 -6.92
N ASN A 159 20.11 -11.98 -6.01
CA ASN A 159 21.36 -11.85 -5.25
C ASN A 159 21.81 -13.25 -4.75
N THR A 160 22.95 -13.31 -4.06
CA THR A 160 23.42 -14.56 -3.47
C THR A 160 22.48 -15.05 -2.37
N ILE A 161 22.51 -16.35 -2.07
CA ILE A 161 21.76 -16.94 -0.95
C ILE A 161 22.17 -16.27 0.37
N LEU A 162 23.47 -16.04 0.57
CA LEU A 162 24.02 -15.37 1.75
C LEU A 162 23.40 -13.97 1.95
N GLU A 163 23.31 -13.17 0.88
CA GLU A 163 22.71 -11.85 0.96
C GLU A 163 21.19 -11.89 1.16
N ASN A 164 20.49 -12.87 0.60
CA ASN A 164 19.08 -13.08 0.87
C ASN A 164 18.82 -13.41 2.35
N ILE A 165 19.68 -14.21 2.98
CA ILE A 165 19.59 -14.51 4.42
C ILE A 165 19.93 -13.25 5.25
N ARG A 166 20.94 -12.46 4.83
CA ARG A 166 21.34 -11.22 5.50
C ARG A 166 20.25 -10.17 5.56
N LEU A 167 19.24 -10.22 4.68
CA LEU A 167 18.08 -9.31 4.74
C LEU A 167 17.34 -9.37 6.07
N GLY A 168 17.38 -10.52 6.77
CA GLY A 168 16.75 -10.67 8.08
C GLY A 168 17.39 -9.80 9.18
N ARG A 169 18.67 -9.46 9.04
CA ARG A 169 19.37 -8.51 9.92
C ARG A 169 20.42 -7.73 9.14
N LYS A 170 20.08 -6.52 8.75
CA LYS A 170 20.97 -5.62 8.03
C LYS A 170 22.26 -5.38 8.82
N GLY A 171 23.41 -5.67 8.20
CA GLY A 171 24.74 -5.54 8.81
C GLY A 171 25.22 -6.77 9.58
N ALA A 172 24.52 -7.91 9.49
CA ALA A 172 25.01 -9.19 10.03
C ALA A 172 26.33 -9.62 9.35
N THR A 173 27.27 -10.18 10.12
CA THR A 173 28.51 -10.74 9.57
C THR A 173 28.24 -12.04 8.82
N ASP A 174 29.20 -12.48 7.97
CA ASP A 174 29.05 -13.74 7.25
C ASP A 174 28.92 -14.93 8.21
N GLU A 175 29.67 -14.93 9.32
CA GLU A 175 29.60 -15.97 10.34
C GLU A 175 28.21 -16.04 10.99
N GLU A 176 27.59 -14.89 11.28
CA GLU A 176 26.22 -14.83 11.83
C GLU A 176 25.18 -15.32 10.83
N VAL A 177 25.35 -14.97 9.55
CA VAL A 177 24.46 -15.44 8.48
C VAL A 177 24.57 -16.95 8.31
N LEU A 178 25.79 -17.50 8.29
CA LEU A 178 26.02 -18.95 8.19
C LEU A 178 25.48 -19.70 9.42
N ALA A 179 25.64 -19.13 10.61
CA ALA A 179 25.08 -19.71 11.83
C ALA A 179 23.54 -19.77 11.78
N ALA A 180 22.89 -18.70 11.27
CA ALA A 180 21.44 -18.68 11.08
C ALA A 180 20.98 -19.70 10.02
N ALA A 181 21.70 -19.81 8.91
CA ALA A 181 21.43 -20.80 7.86
C ALA A 181 21.51 -22.24 8.41
N LYS A 182 22.50 -22.52 9.24
CA LYS A 182 22.67 -23.82 9.91
C LYS A 182 21.50 -24.14 10.84
N LEU A 183 21.06 -23.16 11.66
CA LEU A 183 19.89 -23.31 12.53
C LEU A 183 18.60 -23.57 11.72
N ALA A 184 18.52 -23.03 10.52
CA ALA A 184 17.39 -23.25 9.60
C ALA A 184 17.52 -24.52 8.74
N ASN A 185 18.53 -25.36 8.98
CA ASN A 185 18.83 -26.58 8.18
C ASN A 185 19.05 -26.30 6.69
N CYS A 186 19.68 -25.18 6.36
CA CYS A 186 19.96 -24.78 4.96
C CYS A 186 21.31 -25.33 4.47
N GLU A 187 22.07 -26.14 5.26
CA GLU A 187 23.42 -26.59 4.92
C GLU A 187 23.46 -27.48 3.66
N GLU A 188 22.38 -28.22 3.36
CA GLU A 188 22.37 -29.15 2.22
C GLU A 188 22.26 -28.43 0.86
N PHE A 189 21.79 -27.21 0.81
CA PHE A 189 21.54 -26.48 -0.46
C PHE A 189 22.10 -25.04 -0.47
N ALA A 190 22.65 -24.54 0.59
CA ALA A 190 23.26 -23.22 0.71
C ALA A 190 24.78 -23.31 0.86
#